data_c47d670a8e40b5958b972814f82168db
#
_entry.id   c47d670a8e40b5958b972814f82168db
#
_cell.length_a   1.000
_cell.length_b   1.000
_cell.length_c   1.000
_cell.angle_alpha   90.00
_cell.angle_beta   90.00
_cell.angle_gamma   90.00
#
_symmetry.space_group_name_H-M   'P 1'
#
loop_
_entity.id
_entity.type
_entity.pdbx_description
1 polymer ?
#
loop_
_entity_poly.entity_id
_entity_poly.type
_entity_poly.pdbx_seq_one_letter_code
_entity_poly.pdbx_strand_id
1 'polypeptide(L)'
;MKNFAVLLILTLFASTIFAQKKNGTVYNEHETIDKTKALWQAVQNGDKEKVKTFFADSITVVRNGNDWKTTAERFGNNSGWWVDNFTNFKVEDTQGAYADAIEYSDGNFWVQDWLKLTGTNEKTGINLDLHMHNLYAFNKEGKIASIVQYFNNNVFEDIRDAQTTRENGEVYINHPLIATVRKALNAYAAEDLETLKSFYAENATFSNLEHGYDQSIDLETRANAVKESFAKRKDIHFEQVGYPDCIFYELNNGFVVYSWWVMSYVDEESGKKIELPLMLSHSFNDDGKIVQEMAYYSTNHFE
;
A
#
# COMPACT_ATOMS: atom_id res chain seq x y z
N MET A 1 60.18 -20.19 34.34
CA MET A 1 59.21 -21.28 34.61
C MET A 1 57.88 -20.78 35.19
N LYS A 2 57.88 -19.80 36.13
CA LYS A 2 56.63 -19.26 36.70
C LYS A 2 55.69 -18.57 35.66
N ASN A 3 56.22 -17.86 34.66
CA ASN A 3 55.47 -17.18 33.67
C ASN A 3 54.83 -18.12 32.61
N PHE A 4 55.40 -19.30 32.40
CA PHE A 4 54.88 -20.31 31.49
C PHE A 4 53.66 -21.05 32.06
N ALA A 5 53.67 -21.27 33.38
CA ALA A 5 52.54 -21.89 34.08
C ALA A 5 51.30 -20.98 34.14
N VAL A 6 51.50 -19.65 34.28
CA VAL A 6 50.40 -18.65 34.26
C VAL A 6 49.78 -18.55 32.87
N LEU A 7 50.59 -18.62 31.80
CA LEU A 7 50.06 -18.59 30.41
C LEU A 7 49.25 -19.86 30.10
N LEU A 8 49.66 -21.03 30.57
CA LEU A 8 48.96 -22.30 30.37
C LEU A 8 47.63 -22.34 31.13
N ILE A 9 47.55 -21.73 32.31
CA ILE A 9 46.28 -21.62 33.08
C ILE A 9 45.34 -20.65 32.44
N LEU A 10 45.81 -19.53 31.88
CA LEU A 10 44.98 -18.57 31.15
C LEU A 10 44.41 -19.15 29.83
N THR A 11 45.17 -20.00 29.12
CA THR A 11 44.68 -20.68 27.91
C THR A 11 43.68 -21.78 28.23
N LEU A 12 43.79 -22.46 29.37
CA LEU A 12 42.79 -23.45 29.83
C LEU A 12 41.49 -22.80 30.30
N PHE A 13 41.49 -21.60 30.86
CA PHE A 13 40.28 -20.85 31.21
C PHE A 13 39.62 -20.22 29.98
N ALA A 14 40.37 -19.84 28.96
CA ALA A 14 39.80 -19.28 27.73
C ALA A 14 39.04 -20.33 26.88
N SER A 15 39.39 -21.62 26.99
CA SER A 15 38.72 -22.70 26.24
C SER A 15 37.39 -23.16 26.84
N THR A 16 37.04 -22.76 28.07
CA THR A 16 35.78 -23.15 28.71
C THR A 16 34.63 -22.13 28.54
N ILE A 17 34.92 -20.96 27.94
CA ILE A 17 33.94 -19.86 27.89
C ILE A 17 33.00 -19.95 26.66
N PHE A 18 33.24 -20.82 25.68
CA PHE A 18 32.47 -20.87 24.43
C PHE A 18 31.84 -22.21 24.06
N ALA A 19 31.69 -23.13 24.95
CA ALA A 19 30.92 -24.33 24.68
C ALA A 19 29.45 -24.07 24.96
N GLN A 20 28.78 -23.26 24.13
CA GLN A 20 27.33 -23.24 24.12
C GLN A 20 26.83 -24.64 23.76
N LYS A 21 25.94 -25.19 24.61
CA LYS A 21 25.34 -26.49 24.36
C LYS A 21 24.46 -26.39 23.10
N LYS A 22 24.82 -27.17 22.08
CA LYS A 22 23.98 -27.27 20.87
C LYS A 22 22.61 -27.80 21.25
N ASN A 23 21.55 -27.09 20.87
CA ASN A 23 20.14 -27.43 21.17
C ASN A 23 19.38 -28.03 20.00
N GLY A 24 20.02 -28.27 18.86
CA GLY A 24 19.35 -28.84 17.69
C GLY A 24 20.18 -28.71 16.43
N THR A 25 19.56 -29.10 15.32
CA THR A 25 20.13 -28.99 13.97
C THR A 25 19.11 -28.32 13.05
N VAL A 26 19.59 -27.46 12.15
CA VAL A 26 18.79 -26.84 11.09
C VAL A 26 19.15 -27.48 9.76
N TYR A 27 18.13 -27.84 8.98
CA TYR A 27 18.25 -28.43 7.66
C TYR A 27 17.60 -27.49 6.63
N ASN A 28 18.27 -27.24 5.51
CA ASN A 28 17.72 -26.53 4.34
C ASN A 28 17.12 -27.47 3.30
N GLU A 29 17.36 -28.77 3.45
CA GLU A 29 16.76 -29.86 2.65
C GLU A 29 16.26 -30.95 3.61
N HIS A 30 14.95 -31.20 3.63
CA HIS A 30 14.34 -32.21 4.47
C HIS A 30 12.92 -32.56 3.96
N GLU A 31 12.49 -33.81 4.12
CA GLU A 31 11.16 -34.29 3.67
C GLU A 31 9.98 -33.47 4.22
N THR A 32 10.13 -32.88 5.40
CA THR A 32 9.07 -32.04 6.01
C THR A 32 8.96 -30.70 5.34
N ILE A 33 10.04 -30.14 4.77
CA ILE A 33 10.01 -28.95 3.91
C ILE A 33 9.21 -29.26 2.65
N ASP A 34 9.44 -30.43 2.04
CA ASP A 34 8.69 -30.84 0.85
C ASP A 34 7.19 -31.03 1.20
N LYS A 35 6.88 -31.51 2.40
CA LYS A 35 5.48 -31.61 2.89
C LYS A 35 4.82 -30.24 3.03
N THR A 36 5.50 -29.22 3.56
CA THR A 36 4.92 -27.86 3.66
C THR A 36 4.74 -27.21 2.29
N LYS A 37 5.67 -27.41 1.36
CA LYS A 37 5.51 -26.99 -0.04
C LYS A 37 4.33 -27.67 -0.73
N ALA A 38 4.19 -28.99 -0.54
CA ALA A 38 3.08 -29.75 -1.09
C ALA A 38 1.73 -29.36 -0.47
N LEU A 39 1.70 -28.98 0.82
CA LEU A 39 0.53 -28.41 1.49
C LEU A 39 0.07 -27.13 0.79
N TRP A 40 0.98 -26.15 0.59
CA TRP A 40 0.60 -24.88 -0.03
C TRP A 40 0.27 -25.01 -1.52
N GLN A 41 0.90 -25.98 -2.22
CA GLN A 41 0.49 -26.33 -3.57
C GLN A 41 -0.94 -26.89 -3.60
N ALA A 42 -1.32 -27.71 -2.63
CA ALA A 42 -2.69 -28.21 -2.50
C ALA A 42 -3.69 -27.10 -2.18
N VAL A 43 -3.32 -26.14 -1.30
CA VAL A 43 -4.12 -24.94 -1.03
C VAL A 43 -4.31 -24.11 -2.31
N GLN A 44 -3.24 -23.83 -3.05
CA GLN A 44 -3.31 -23.08 -4.30
C GLN A 44 -4.20 -23.76 -5.36
N ASN A 45 -4.20 -25.09 -5.40
CA ASN A 45 -5.03 -25.87 -6.32
C ASN A 45 -6.49 -26.06 -5.82
N GLY A 46 -6.82 -25.59 -4.61
CA GLY A 46 -8.14 -25.81 -4.00
C GLY A 46 -8.40 -27.26 -3.61
N ASP A 47 -7.37 -28.09 -3.52
CA ASP A 47 -7.48 -29.52 -3.16
C ASP A 47 -7.65 -29.70 -1.65
N LYS A 48 -8.87 -29.45 -1.16
CA LYS A 48 -9.25 -29.53 0.26
C LYS A 48 -8.96 -30.90 0.86
N GLU A 49 -9.19 -32.00 0.09
CA GLU A 49 -8.96 -33.35 0.56
C GLU A 49 -7.47 -33.62 0.75
N LYS A 50 -6.64 -33.18 -0.19
CA LYS A 50 -5.18 -33.27 -0.06
C LYS A 50 -4.67 -32.49 1.13
N VAL A 51 -5.17 -31.26 1.36
CA VAL A 51 -4.80 -30.41 2.50
C VAL A 51 -5.02 -31.16 3.82
N LYS A 52 -6.16 -31.82 4.02
CA LYS A 52 -6.46 -32.60 5.23
C LYS A 52 -5.40 -33.65 5.54
N THR A 53 -4.81 -34.27 4.52
CA THR A 53 -3.85 -35.37 4.70
C THR A 53 -2.52 -34.94 5.35
N PHE A 54 -2.19 -33.66 5.36
CA PHE A 54 -0.94 -33.15 5.97
C PHE A 54 -1.05 -33.00 7.48
N PHE A 55 -2.25 -32.90 8.03
CA PHE A 55 -2.49 -32.56 9.43
C PHE A 55 -2.81 -33.79 10.29
N ALA A 56 -2.54 -33.69 11.59
CA ALA A 56 -3.06 -34.60 12.61
C ALA A 56 -4.57 -34.35 12.79
N ASP A 57 -5.32 -35.31 13.32
CA ASP A 57 -6.78 -35.21 13.51
C ASP A 57 -7.18 -33.95 14.28
N SER A 58 -6.42 -33.58 15.31
CA SER A 58 -6.58 -32.35 16.09
C SER A 58 -5.32 -31.51 15.96
N ILE A 59 -5.50 -30.25 15.62
CA ILE A 59 -4.40 -29.29 15.42
C ILE A 59 -4.63 -28.01 16.23
N THR A 60 -3.53 -27.40 16.66
CA THR A 60 -3.52 -26.03 17.21
C THR A 60 -3.15 -25.06 16.10
N VAL A 61 -3.97 -24.04 15.91
CA VAL A 61 -3.66 -22.93 14.98
C VAL A 61 -3.41 -21.69 15.81
N VAL A 62 -2.29 -21.01 15.54
CA VAL A 62 -1.99 -19.68 16.10
C VAL A 62 -1.90 -18.71 14.94
N ARG A 63 -2.67 -17.64 14.96
CA ARG A 63 -2.65 -16.62 13.91
C ARG A 63 -2.53 -15.24 14.53
N ASN A 64 -1.41 -14.55 14.22
CA ASN A 64 -1.09 -13.23 14.78
C ASN A 64 -1.28 -13.18 16.31
N GLY A 65 -0.85 -14.24 17.02
CA GLY A 65 -0.92 -14.35 18.48
C GLY A 65 -2.25 -14.88 19.05
N ASN A 66 -3.29 -15.05 18.24
CA ASN A 66 -4.55 -15.69 18.67
C ASN A 66 -4.49 -17.19 18.39
N ASP A 67 -4.82 -18.01 19.39
CA ASP A 67 -4.79 -19.46 19.27
C ASP A 67 -6.18 -20.10 19.39
N TRP A 68 -6.37 -21.23 18.68
CA TRP A 68 -7.54 -22.09 18.80
C TRP A 68 -7.22 -23.52 18.37
N LYS A 69 -8.05 -24.45 18.79
CA LYS A 69 -8.01 -25.84 18.34
C LYS A 69 -9.03 -26.08 17.23
N THR A 70 -8.65 -26.89 16.26
CA THR A 70 -9.52 -27.31 15.15
C THR A 70 -9.17 -28.74 14.72
N THR A 71 -9.89 -29.28 13.76
CA THR A 71 -9.62 -30.61 13.16
C THR A 71 -9.02 -30.44 11.76
N ALA A 72 -8.29 -31.45 11.28
CA ALA A 72 -7.80 -31.53 9.90
C ALA A 72 -8.94 -31.34 8.90
N GLU A 73 -10.11 -31.94 9.16
CA GLU A 73 -11.30 -31.80 8.34
C GLU A 73 -11.75 -30.35 8.19
N ARG A 74 -11.90 -29.62 9.30
CA ARG A 74 -12.35 -28.23 9.30
C ARG A 74 -11.28 -27.30 8.70
N PHE A 75 -10.00 -27.53 9.01
CA PHE A 75 -8.91 -26.72 8.47
C PHE A 75 -8.81 -26.88 6.94
N GLY A 76 -8.87 -28.14 6.44
CA GLY A 76 -8.83 -28.43 5.02
C GLY A 76 -10.03 -27.84 4.27
N ASN A 77 -11.25 -27.95 4.81
CA ASN A 77 -12.43 -27.34 4.19
C ASN A 77 -12.29 -25.80 4.11
N ASN A 78 -11.76 -25.17 5.16
CA ASN A 78 -11.55 -23.72 5.20
C ASN A 78 -10.41 -23.26 4.27
N SER A 79 -9.45 -24.12 3.91
CA SER A 79 -8.36 -23.76 3.00
C SER A 79 -8.84 -23.39 1.59
N GLY A 80 -10.00 -23.88 1.17
CA GLY A 80 -10.61 -23.53 -0.10
C GLY A 80 -11.04 -22.06 -0.18
N TRP A 81 -11.16 -21.37 0.95
CA TRP A 81 -11.52 -19.95 0.98
C TRP A 81 -10.62 -19.10 0.08
N TRP A 82 -9.35 -19.44 -0.04
CA TRP A 82 -8.40 -18.69 -0.88
C TRP A 82 -8.81 -18.73 -2.36
N VAL A 83 -8.99 -19.90 -2.91
CA VAL A 83 -9.35 -20.07 -4.34
C VAL A 83 -10.82 -19.74 -4.62
N ASP A 84 -11.68 -19.80 -3.61
CA ASP A 84 -13.11 -19.44 -3.70
C ASP A 84 -13.30 -17.91 -3.70
N ASN A 85 -12.32 -17.11 -3.25
CA ASN A 85 -12.44 -15.65 -3.13
C ASN A 85 -11.40 -14.84 -3.93
N PHE A 86 -10.35 -15.50 -4.44
CA PHE A 86 -9.30 -14.82 -5.21
C PHE A 86 -9.09 -15.48 -6.57
N THR A 87 -9.27 -14.71 -7.64
CA THR A 87 -8.83 -15.11 -8.97
C THR A 87 -7.31 -14.99 -9.08
N ASN A 88 -6.70 -15.85 -9.93
CA ASN A 88 -5.25 -15.90 -10.10
C ASN A 88 -4.47 -16.08 -8.79
N PHE A 89 -5.05 -16.80 -7.83
CA PHE A 89 -4.41 -17.06 -6.55
C PHE A 89 -3.11 -17.84 -6.74
N LYS A 90 -2.03 -17.31 -6.17
CA LYS A 90 -0.70 -17.93 -6.22
C LYS A 90 -0.04 -17.88 -4.85
N VAL A 91 0.76 -18.90 -4.58
CA VAL A 91 1.63 -19.01 -3.41
C VAL A 91 3.05 -19.25 -3.91
N GLU A 92 3.97 -18.39 -3.53
CA GLU A 92 5.37 -18.42 -3.93
C GLU A 92 6.25 -18.24 -2.70
N ASP A 93 7.49 -18.74 -2.74
CA ASP A 93 8.47 -18.41 -1.71
C ASP A 93 8.80 -16.91 -1.79
N THR A 94 8.93 -16.25 -0.63
CA THR A 94 9.40 -14.86 -0.57
C THR A 94 10.82 -14.77 -1.11
N GLN A 95 11.06 -13.86 -2.04
CA GLN A 95 12.38 -13.68 -2.66
C GLN A 95 13.47 -13.47 -1.61
N GLY A 96 14.53 -14.28 -1.67
CA GLY A 96 15.68 -14.24 -0.76
C GLY A 96 15.47 -15.00 0.56
N ALA A 97 14.28 -15.58 0.80
CA ALA A 97 14.01 -16.48 1.90
C ALA A 97 13.97 -17.94 1.43
N TYR A 98 14.19 -18.87 2.33
CA TYR A 98 14.08 -20.31 2.10
C TYR A 98 13.51 -20.98 3.35
N ALA A 99 12.86 -22.13 3.16
CA ALA A 99 12.29 -22.88 4.26
C ALA A 99 13.40 -23.63 5.04
N ASP A 100 13.26 -23.63 6.36
CA ASP A 100 14.13 -24.37 7.28
C ASP A 100 13.36 -25.47 8.01
N ALA A 101 13.99 -26.63 8.17
CA ALA A 101 13.53 -27.66 9.10
C ALA A 101 14.46 -27.69 10.33
N ILE A 102 13.86 -27.66 11.52
CA ILE A 102 14.58 -27.54 12.79
C ILE A 102 14.26 -28.76 13.66
N GLU A 103 15.30 -29.55 13.95
CA GLU A 103 15.23 -30.67 14.89
C GLU A 103 15.85 -30.24 16.21
N TYR A 104 15.05 -30.16 17.26
CA TYR A 104 15.52 -29.84 18.61
C TYR A 104 16.04 -31.06 19.35
N SER A 105 16.95 -30.85 20.29
CA SER A 105 17.57 -31.92 21.10
C SER A 105 16.59 -32.70 21.99
N ASP A 106 15.39 -32.17 22.22
CA ASP A 106 14.27 -32.80 22.93
C ASP A 106 13.36 -33.65 22.02
N GLY A 107 13.68 -33.71 20.72
CA GLY A 107 12.94 -34.46 19.71
C GLY A 107 11.75 -33.71 19.11
N ASN A 108 11.56 -32.43 19.45
CA ASN A 108 10.57 -31.58 18.76
C ASN A 108 11.07 -31.24 17.36
N PHE A 109 10.19 -31.27 16.39
CA PHE A 109 10.51 -31.00 15.00
C PHE A 109 9.60 -29.91 14.43
N TRP A 110 10.23 -28.87 13.88
CA TRP A 110 9.55 -27.72 13.31
C TRP A 110 10.04 -27.43 11.88
N VAL A 111 9.15 -26.90 11.06
CA VAL A 111 9.49 -26.26 9.79
C VAL A 111 9.03 -24.82 9.84
N GLN A 112 9.79 -23.92 9.26
CA GLN A 112 9.38 -22.54 9.02
C GLN A 112 9.54 -22.19 7.56
N ASP A 113 8.65 -21.35 7.04
CA ASP A 113 8.72 -20.81 5.70
C ASP A 113 8.24 -19.35 5.65
N TRP A 114 8.61 -18.68 4.57
CA TRP A 114 8.20 -17.31 4.26
C TRP A 114 7.59 -17.30 2.87
N LEU A 115 6.30 -17.07 2.82
CA LEU A 115 5.53 -17.14 1.59
C LEU A 115 5.00 -15.78 1.19
N LYS A 116 4.85 -15.60 -0.10
CA LYS A 116 4.13 -14.50 -0.72
C LYS A 116 2.86 -15.07 -1.38
N LEU A 117 1.71 -14.59 -0.93
CA LEU A 117 0.40 -14.93 -1.48
C LEU A 117 -0.10 -13.76 -2.32
N THR A 118 -0.47 -14.03 -3.58
CA THR A 118 -1.00 -13.03 -4.51
C THR A 118 -2.31 -13.50 -5.13
N GLY A 119 -3.10 -12.56 -5.63
CA GLY A 119 -4.39 -12.81 -6.28
C GLY A 119 -5.23 -11.55 -6.34
N THR A 120 -6.41 -11.62 -6.94
CA THR A 120 -7.35 -10.51 -6.97
C THR A 120 -8.67 -10.97 -6.34
N ASN A 121 -9.16 -10.26 -5.31
CA ASN A 121 -10.44 -10.58 -4.71
C ASN A 121 -11.56 -10.41 -5.72
N GLU A 122 -12.32 -11.47 -5.98
CA GLU A 122 -13.32 -11.51 -7.05
C GLU A 122 -14.44 -10.48 -6.86
N LYS A 123 -14.85 -10.22 -5.63
CA LYS A 123 -15.98 -9.32 -5.34
C LYS A 123 -15.58 -7.85 -5.32
N THR A 124 -14.38 -7.53 -4.86
CA THR A 124 -13.97 -6.14 -4.62
C THR A 124 -12.92 -5.64 -5.61
N GLY A 125 -12.25 -6.53 -6.35
CA GLY A 125 -11.13 -6.19 -7.22
C GLY A 125 -9.83 -5.83 -6.48
N ILE A 126 -9.81 -5.94 -5.14
CA ILE A 126 -8.61 -5.65 -4.33
C ILE A 126 -7.57 -6.73 -4.57
N ASN A 127 -6.34 -6.31 -4.85
CA ASN A 127 -5.22 -7.19 -5.03
C ASN A 127 -4.66 -7.65 -3.68
N LEU A 128 -4.50 -8.96 -3.56
CA LEU A 128 -3.76 -9.59 -2.47
C LEU A 128 -2.26 -9.49 -2.78
N ASP A 129 -1.50 -8.93 -1.87
CA ASP A 129 -0.04 -8.97 -1.80
C ASP A 129 0.33 -9.20 -0.34
N LEU A 130 0.34 -10.46 0.05
CA LEU A 130 0.44 -10.86 1.45
C LEU A 130 1.72 -11.65 1.69
N HIS A 131 2.61 -11.09 2.52
CA HIS A 131 3.75 -11.82 3.05
C HIS A 131 3.35 -12.54 4.33
N MET A 132 3.65 -13.83 4.39
CA MET A 132 3.28 -14.71 5.50
C MET A 132 4.49 -15.49 5.97
N HIS A 133 4.74 -15.47 7.28
CA HIS A 133 5.69 -16.36 7.93
C HIS A 133 4.91 -17.46 8.65
N ASN A 134 5.21 -18.72 8.35
CA ASN A 134 4.59 -19.86 8.97
C ASN A 134 5.62 -20.70 9.74
N LEU A 135 5.15 -21.32 10.84
CA LEU A 135 5.88 -22.36 11.56
C LEU A 135 4.95 -23.57 11.73
N TYR A 136 5.47 -24.76 11.50
CA TYR A 136 4.73 -26.00 11.56
C TYR A 136 5.40 -26.96 12.54
N ALA A 137 4.67 -27.38 13.59
CA ALA A 137 5.14 -28.44 14.48
C ALA A 137 4.66 -29.79 13.98
N PHE A 138 5.59 -30.72 13.81
CA PHE A 138 5.31 -32.08 13.36
C PHE A 138 5.24 -33.04 14.56
N ASN A 139 4.29 -33.96 14.53
CA ASN A 139 4.21 -35.06 15.47
C ASN A 139 5.08 -36.24 15.01
N LYS A 140 5.16 -37.31 15.85
CA LYS A 140 5.97 -38.51 15.54
C LYS A 140 5.50 -39.30 14.32
N GLU A 141 4.28 -39.07 13.86
CA GLU A 141 3.69 -39.67 12.67
C GLU A 141 3.97 -38.87 11.40
N GLY A 142 4.74 -37.77 11.53
CA GLY A 142 5.06 -36.87 10.43
C GLY A 142 3.88 -36.03 9.94
N LYS A 143 2.88 -35.80 10.81
CA LYS A 143 1.72 -34.92 10.57
C LYS A 143 1.90 -33.57 11.27
N ILE A 144 1.37 -32.51 10.69
CA ILE A 144 1.37 -31.18 11.29
C ILE A 144 0.35 -31.17 12.44
N ALA A 145 0.83 -31.01 13.68
CA ALA A 145 0.02 -30.94 14.90
C ALA A 145 -0.23 -29.48 15.33
N SER A 146 0.61 -28.54 14.89
CA SER A 146 0.40 -27.11 15.11
C SER A 146 0.87 -26.31 13.92
N ILE A 147 0.17 -25.23 13.62
CA ILE A 147 0.58 -24.20 12.64
C ILE A 147 0.50 -22.82 13.28
N VAL A 148 1.59 -22.06 13.18
CA VAL A 148 1.66 -20.66 13.62
C VAL A 148 1.84 -19.79 12.37
N GLN A 149 1.04 -18.74 12.22
CA GLN A 149 1.03 -17.87 11.06
C GLN A 149 1.10 -16.41 11.49
N TYR A 150 2.02 -15.66 10.88
CA TYR A 150 2.16 -14.21 11.07
C TYR A 150 2.06 -13.51 9.72
N PHE A 151 1.15 -12.54 9.62
CA PHE A 151 0.95 -11.72 8.43
C PHE A 151 0.18 -10.44 8.76
N ASN A 152 0.21 -9.46 7.86
CA ASN A 152 -0.55 -8.22 8.00
C ASN A 152 -2.02 -8.44 7.60
N ASN A 153 -2.96 -7.99 8.43
CA ASN A 153 -4.40 -8.13 8.20
C ASN A 153 -5.02 -7.02 7.34
N ASN A 154 -4.30 -5.95 7.02
CA ASN A 154 -4.88 -4.75 6.41
C ASN A 154 -5.66 -5.07 5.12
N VAL A 155 -5.13 -5.92 4.25
CA VAL A 155 -5.82 -6.30 3.00
C VAL A 155 -7.21 -6.93 3.24
N PHE A 156 -7.38 -7.67 4.35
CA PHE A 156 -8.69 -8.27 4.68
C PHE A 156 -9.65 -7.25 5.26
N GLU A 157 -9.13 -6.21 5.93
CA GLU A 157 -9.92 -5.07 6.39
C GLU A 157 -10.39 -4.25 5.19
N ASP A 158 -9.50 -3.95 4.25
CA ASP A 158 -9.83 -3.26 3.00
C ASP A 158 -10.90 -4.01 2.19
N ILE A 159 -10.77 -5.35 2.05
CA ILE A 159 -11.76 -6.19 1.37
C ILE A 159 -13.10 -6.14 2.09
N ARG A 160 -13.13 -6.22 3.41
CA ARG A 160 -14.36 -6.15 4.20
C ARG A 160 -15.04 -4.79 4.03
N ASP A 161 -14.27 -3.72 4.13
CA ASP A 161 -14.77 -2.35 4.03
C ASP A 161 -15.31 -2.06 2.62
N ALA A 162 -14.63 -2.56 1.57
CA ALA A 162 -15.08 -2.44 0.18
C ALA A 162 -16.37 -3.22 -0.15
N GLN A 163 -16.77 -4.18 0.70
CA GLN A 163 -18.04 -4.90 0.55
C GLN A 163 -19.23 -4.15 1.15
N THR A 164 -18.99 -3.04 1.85
CA THR A 164 -20.02 -2.27 2.53
C THR A 164 -20.23 -0.95 1.79
N THR A 165 -21.47 -0.67 1.35
CA THR A 165 -21.82 0.66 0.84
C THR A 165 -21.74 1.65 1.98
N ARG A 166 -20.97 2.73 1.80
CA ARG A 166 -20.74 3.76 2.80
C ARG A 166 -20.89 5.14 2.16
N GLU A 167 -21.71 5.99 2.77
CA GLU A 167 -21.70 7.41 2.47
C GLU A 167 -20.45 8.06 3.04
N ASN A 168 -19.89 9.03 2.31
CA ASN A 168 -18.68 9.75 2.72
C ASN A 168 -18.80 11.24 2.45
N GLY A 169 -19.98 11.82 2.66
CA GLY A 169 -20.21 13.25 2.58
C GLY A 169 -21.26 13.67 1.54
N GLU A 170 -21.19 14.92 1.11
CA GLU A 170 -22.21 15.58 0.31
C GLU A 170 -21.61 16.26 -0.92
N VAL A 171 -22.40 16.34 -2.01
CA VAL A 171 -22.04 17.06 -3.24
C VAL A 171 -22.91 18.29 -3.39
N TYR A 172 -22.28 19.45 -3.64
CA TYR A 172 -22.94 20.73 -3.86
C TYR A 172 -22.63 21.26 -5.25
N ILE A 173 -23.64 21.61 -6.03
CA ILE A 173 -23.50 22.31 -7.32
C ILE A 173 -23.49 23.85 -7.15
N ASN A 174 -23.89 24.36 -5.99
CA ASN A 174 -23.83 25.76 -5.59
C ASN A 174 -23.23 25.84 -4.18
N HIS A 175 -22.01 26.33 -4.08
CA HIS A 175 -21.29 26.50 -2.81
C HIS A 175 -20.36 27.72 -2.87
N PRO A 176 -20.12 28.46 -1.77
CA PRO A 176 -19.23 29.62 -1.78
C PRO A 176 -17.81 29.30 -2.27
N LEU A 177 -17.27 28.11 -2.02
CA LEU A 177 -15.96 27.69 -2.49
C LEU A 177 -15.87 27.56 -4.01
N ILE A 178 -16.96 27.23 -4.70
CA ILE A 178 -17.04 27.28 -6.16
C ILE A 178 -16.83 28.72 -6.66
N ALA A 179 -17.43 29.71 -5.96
CA ALA A 179 -17.21 31.11 -6.28
C ALA A 179 -15.76 31.55 -6.03
N THR A 180 -15.10 30.98 -5.00
CA THR A 180 -13.65 31.21 -4.75
C THR A 180 -12.81 30.75 -5.95
N VAL A 181 -13.05 29.55 -6.49
CA VAL A 181 -12.33 29.05 -7.69
C VAL A 181 -12.57 29.96 -8.89
N ARG A 182 -13.83 30.34 -9.17
CA ARG A 182 -14.14 31.25 -10.29
C ARG A 182 -13.42 32.59 -10.15
N LYS A 183 -13.37 33.16 -8.95
CA LYS A 183 -12.68 34.43 -8.68
C LYS A 183 -11.15 34.29 -8.84
N ALA A 184 -10.58 33.17 -8.42
CA ALA A 184 -9.16 32.89 -8.61
C ALA A 184 -8.80 32.83 -10.11
N LEU A 185 -9.59 32.11 -10.91
CA LEU A 185 -9.39 32.04 -12.36
C LEU A 185 -9.62 33.39 -13.06
N ASN A 186 -10.60 34.17 -12.60
CA ASN A 186 -10.81 35.53 -13.13
C ASN A 186 -9.62 36.46 -12.81
N ALA A 187 -9.04 36.35 -11.59
CA ALA A 187 -7.83 37.09 -11.23
C ALA A 187 -6.63 36.67 -12.11
N TYR A 188 -6.49 35.37 -12.37
CA TYR A 188 -5.49 34.87 -13.30
C TYR A 188 -5.68 35.43 -14.72
N ALA A 189 -6.93 35.40 -15.25
CA ALA A 189 -7.24 35.94 -16.57
C ALA A 189 -7.01 37.45 -16.67
N ALA A 190 -7.19 38.18 -15.56
CA ALA A 190 -6.93 39.62 -15.45
C ALA A 190 -5.44 39.94 -15.18
N GLU A 191 -4.56 38.92 -15.11
CA GLU A 191 -3.14 39.05 -14.77
C GLU A 191 -2.90 39.72 -13.40
N ASP A 192 -3.89 39.66 -12.49
CA ASP A 192 -3.81 40.22 -11.14
C ASP A 192 -3.26 39.16 -10.16
N LEU A 193 -1.92 39.10 -10.10
CA LEU A 193 -1.21 38.11 -9.28
C LEU A 193 -1.50 38.29 -7.78
N GLU A 194 -1.64 39.53 -7.29
CA GLU A 194 -1.88 39.76 -5.85
C GLU A 194 -3.28 39.32 -5.42
N THR A 195 -4.31 39.62 -6.23
CA THR A 195 -5.63 39.11 -6.00
C THR A 195 -5.68 37.59 -6.14
N LEU A 196 -5.00 37.00 -7.13
CA LEU A 196 -4.89 35.55 -7.29
C LEU A 196 -4.30 34.90 -6.04
N LYS A 197 -3.16 35.37 -5.56
CA LYS A 197 -2.51 34.84 -4.35
C LYS A 197 -3.42 34.94 -3.11
N SER A 198 -4.27 35.95 -3.04
CA SER A 198 -5.15 36.14 -1.89
C SER A 198 -6.17 35.01 -1.65
N PHE A 199 -6.43 34.18 -2.65
CA PHE A 199 -7.32 33.02 -2.52
C PHE A 199 -6.64 31.79 -1.93
N TYR A 200 -5.31 31.77 -1.86
CA TYR A 200 -4.53 30.64 -1.35
C TYR A 200 -4.06 30.88 0.09
N ALA A 201 -3.88 29.81 0.83
CA ALA A 201 -3.20 29.81 2.10
C ALA A 201 -1.69 29.98 1.91
N GLU A 202 -0.97 30.49 2.91
CA GLU A 202 0.50 30.67 2.83
C GLU A 202 1.25 29.35 2.57
N ASN A 203 0.73 28.26 3.11
CA ASN A 203 1.27 26.90 2.96
C ASN A 203 0.64 26.11 1.81
N ALA A 204 -0.01 26.78 0.86
CA ALA A 204 -0.65 26.10 -0.26
C ALA A 204 0.38 25.37 -1.14
N THR A 205 -0.02 24.21 -1.64
CA THR A 205 0.78 23.36 -2.51
C THR A 205 0.14 23.20 -3.88
N PHE A 206 0.98 23.07 -4.91
CA PHE A 206 0.55 23.00 -6.31
C PHE A 206 1.21 21.82 -7.00
N SER A 207 0.45 21.06 -7.76
CA SER A 207 0.96 19.95 -8.55
C SER A 207 0.23 19.84 -9.89
N ASN A 208 0.84 19.11 -10.81
CA ASN A 208 0.26 18.76 -12.11
C ASN A 208 0.75 17.35 -12.52
N LEU A 209 0.37 16.88 -13.69
CA LEU A 209 0.72 15.54 -14.17
C LEU A 209 2.21 15.33 -14.48
N GLU A 210 3.01 16.41 -14.53
CA GLU A 210 4.45 16.34 -14.77
C GLU A 210 5.25 16.15 -13.47
N HIS A 211 4.64 16.45 -12.32
CA HIS A 211 5.22 16.19 -11.03
C HIS A 211 5.12 14.69 -10.68
N GLY A 212 6.10 14.15 -9.95
CA GLY A 212 6.00 12.84 -9.33
C GLY A 212 4.80 12.79 -8.36
N TYR A 213 4.31 11.59 -8.06
CA TYR A 213 3.09 11.37 -7.29
C TYR A 213 3.03 12.14 -5.95
N ASP A 214 4.18 12.30 -5.29
CA ASP A 214 4.35 12.96 -4.00
C ASP A 214 5.04 14.32 -4.09
N GLN A 215 5.16 14.88 -5.30
CA GLN A 215 5.84 16.15 -5.55
C GLN A 215 4.85 17.29 -5.72
N SER A 216 5.19 18.43 -5.14
CA SER A 216 4.46 19.69 -5.26
C SER A 216 5.40 20.88 -5.14
N ILE A 217 4.97 22.03 -5.63
CA ILE A 217 5.66 23.31 -5.43
C ILE A 217 4.86 24.18 -4.45
N ASP A 218 5.51 25.13 -3.80
CA ASP A 218 4.91 26.10 -2.89
C ASP A 218 4.28 27.29 -3.61
N LEU A 219 3.60 28.15 -2.86
CA LEU A 219 2.90 29.34 -3.39
C LEU A 219 3.87 30.34 -4.05
N GLU A 220 5.08 30.52 -3.51
CA GLU A 220 6.05 31.47 -4.08
C GLU A 220 6.59 30.98 -5.42
N THR A 221 6.97 29.72 -5.50
CA THR A 221 7.41 29.08 -6.75
C THR A 221 6.28 29.10 -7.80
N ARG A 222 5.04 28.84 -7.39
CA ARG A 222 3.86 28.93 -8.26
C ARG A 222 3.63 30.35 -8.76
N ALA A 223 3.73 31.36 -7.87
CA ALA A 223 3.55 32.77 -8.23
C ALA A 223 4.60 33.25 -9.26
N ASN A 224 5.84 32.81 -9.11
CA ASN A 224 6.90 33.12 -10.08
C ASN A 224 6.60 32.48 -11.45
N ALA A 225 6.17 31.22 -11.50
CA ALA A 225 5.78 30.55 -12.74
C ALA A 225 4.55 31.23 -13.41
N VAL A 226 3.58 31.69 -12.61
CA VAL A 226 2.43 32.44 -13.11
C VAL A 226 2.88 33.77 -13.73
N LYS A 227 3.78 34.50 -13.08
CA LYS A 227 4.34 35.76 -13.60
C LYS A 227 5.07 35.55 -14.92
N GLU A 228 5.84 34.48 -15.05
CA GLU A 228 6.48 34.11 -16.32
C GLU A 228 5.45 33.76 -17.40
N SER A 229 4.37 33.09 -17.01
CA SER A 229 3.25 32.74 -17.90
C SER A 229 2.57 34.02 -18.46
N PHE A 230 2.33 35.05 -17.63
CA PHE A 230 1.76 36.32 -18.07
C PHE A 230 2.64 37.04 -19.08
N ALA A 231 3.96 36.94 -18.95
CA ALA A 231 4.89 37.51 -19.92
C ALA A 231 4.86 36.83 -21.30
N LYS A 232 4.33 35.63 -21.39
CA LYS A 232 4.30 34.82 -22.64
C LYS A 232 2.92 34.66 -23.24
N ARG A 233 1.88 35.13 -22.57
CA ARG A 233 0.48 34.88 -22.95
C ARG A 233 -0.32 36.16 -22.90
N LYS A 234 -1.14 36.40 -23.91
CA LYS A 234 -2.11 37.48 -23.97
C LYS A 234 -3.53 36.99 -24.09
N ASP A 235 -4.48 37.85 -23.78
CA ASP A 235 -5.91 37.57 -23.94
C ASP A 235 -6.33 36.24 -23.25
N ILE A 236 -5.84 36.05 -22.02
CA ILE A 236 -6.12 34.83 -21.24
C ILE A 236 -7.60 34.82 -20.87
N HIS A 237 -8.25 33.72 -21.17
CA HIS A 237 -9.66 33.50 -20.88
C HIS A 237 -9.91 32.08 -20.41
N PHE A 238 -10.85 31.89 -19.45
CA PHE A 238 -11.32 30.59 -18.99
C PHE A 238 -12.80 30.44 -19.30
N GLU A 239 -13.14 29.48 -20.14
CA GLU A 239 -14.52 29.06 -20.41
C GLU A 239 -14.83 27.86 -19.52
N GLN A 240 -15.92 27.96 -18.71
CA GLN A 240 -16.36 26.88 -17.85
C GLN A 240 -17.07 25.78 -18.67
N VAL A 241 -16.65 24.52 -18.49
CA VAL A 241 -17.27 23.35 -19.08
C VAL A 241 -18.16 22.68 -18.04
N GLY A 242 -19.46 22.57 -18.33
CA GLY A 242 -20.44 22.02 -17.40
C GLY A 242 -20.61 22.89 -16.14
N TYR A 243 -20.64 22.26 -14.99
CA TYR A 243 -20.69 22.92 -13.68
C TYR A 243 -19.65 22.33 -12.72
N PRO A 244 -19.03 23.14 -11.85
CA PRO A 244 -18.15 22.64 -10.82
C PRO A 244 -18.92 21.91 -9.73
N ASP A 245 -18.30 20.86 -9.18
CA ASP A 245 -18.76 20.16 -7.99
C ASP A 245 -17.96 20.58 -6.77
N CYS A 246 -18.63 20.95 -5.69
CA CYS A 246 -18.00 21.10 -4.37
C CYS A 246 -18.40 19.89 -3.52
N ILE A 247 -17.44 19.11 -3.10
CA ILE A 247 -17.66 17.89 -2.31
C ILE A 247 -17.14 18.10 -0.91
N PHE A 248 -17.99 17.86 0.08
CA PHE A 248 -17.57 17.67 1.47
C PHE A 248 -17.30 16.20 1.71
N TYR A 249 -16.08 15.87 2.13
CA TYR A 249 -15.66 14.52 2.49
C TYR A 249 -15.66 14.36 4.01
N GLU A 250 -16.57 13.55 4.55
CA GLU A 250 -16.67 13.31 6.00
C GLU A 250 -15.39 12.66 6.57
N LEU A 251 -14.80 11.69 5.86
CA LEU A 251 -13.59 11.00 6.32
C LEU A 251 -12.40 11.93 6.52
N ASN A 252 -12.29 12.96 5.69
CA ASN A 252 -11.19 13.91 5.72
C ASN A 252 -11.58 15.22 6.39
N ASN A 253 -12.87 15.37 6.75
CA ASN A 253 -13.46 16.61 7.26
C ASN A 253 -13.04 17.83 6.43
N GLY A 254 -13.19 17.74 5.10
CA GLY A 254 -12.66 18.77 4.21
C GLY A 254 -13.45 18.91 2.92
N PHE A 255 -13.36 20.10 2.35
CA PHE A 255 -14.00 20.43 1.07
C PHE A 255 -13.00 20.35 -0.08
N VAL A 256 -13.48 19.82 -1.21
CA VAL A 256 -12.76 19.82 -2.49
C VAL A 256 -13.69 20.34 -3.58
N VAL A 257 -13.22 21.26 -4.41
CA VAL A 257 -13.91 21.70 -5.62
C VAL A 257 -13.23 21.11 -6.85
N TYR A 258 -14.00 20.36 -7.62
CA TYR A 258 -13.62 19.88 -8.95
C TYR A 258 -14.25 20.76 -10.00
N SER A 259 -13.46 21.20 -11.00
CA SER A 259 -13.95 22.10 -12.04
C SER A 259 -13.26 21.83 -13.37
N TRP A 260 -13.99 22.03 -14.47
CA TRP A 260 -13.54 21.77 -15.84
C TRP A 260 -13.60 23.06 -16.65
N TRP A 261 -12.55 23.32 -17.42
CA TRP A 261 -12.34 24.59 -18.13
C TRP A 261 -11.69 24.35 -19.47
N VAL A 262 -11.92 25.29 -20.39
CA VAL A 262 -11.04 25.52 -21.52
C VAL A 262 -10.34 26.86 -21.29
N MET A 263 -9.03 26.81 -21.04
CA MET A 263 -8.20 28.00 -21.02
C MET A 263 -7.81 28.36 -22.45
N SER A 264 -8.06 29.58 -22.88
CA SER A 264 -7.56 30.08 -24.15
C SER A 264 -6.68 31.30 -23.95
N TYR A 265 -5.66 31.46 -24.80
CA TYR A 265 -4.75 32.60 -24.81
C TYR A 265 -4.08 32.75 -26.17
N VAL A 266 -3.49 33.88 -26.42
CA VAL A 266 -2.59 34.11 -27.58
C VAL A 266 -1.16 33.97 -27.07
N ASP A 267 -0.39 33.08 -27.67
CA ASP A 267 1.03 32.94 -27.43
C ASP A 267 1.80 34.15 -27.98
N GLU A 268 2.57 34.81 -27.15
CA GLU A 268 3.23 36.09 -27.48
C GLU A 268 4.31 35.93 -28.55
N GLU A 269 5.01 34.80 -28.58
CA GLU A 269 6.10 34.56 -29.53
C GLU A 269 5.57 34.18 -30.91
N SER A 270 4.63 33.24 -30.99
CA SER A 270 4.11 32.72 -32.25
C SER A 270 2.88 33.46 -32.77
N GLY A 271 2.19 34.23 -31.93
CA GLY A 271 0.93 34.90 -32.25
C GLY A 271 -0.24 33.91 -32.44
N LYS A 272 -0.07 32.63 -32.13
CA LYS A 272 -1.11 31.59 -32.26
C LYS A 272 -2.09 31.64 -31.09
N LYS A 273 -3.36 31.46 -31.39
CA LYS A 273 -4.35 31.18 -30.37
C LYS A 273 -4.22 29.71 -29.93
N ILE A 274 -4.05 29.49 -28.63
CA ILE A 274 -3.97 28.18 -27.99
C ILE A 274 -5.24 27.96 -27.18
N GLU A 275 -5.78 26.74 -27.23
CA GLU A 275 -6.88 26.30 -26.40
C GLU A 275 -6.46 25.04 -25.64
N LEU A 276 -6.54 25.10 -24.31
CA LEU A 276 -6.06 24.07 -23.39
C LEU A 276 -7.22 23.59 -22.51
N PRO A 277 -7.78 22.42 -22.78
CA PRO A 277 -8.70 21.77 -21.85
C PRO A 277 -7.97 21.41 -20.55
N LEU A 278 -8.55 21.78 -19.42
CA LEU A 278 -8.00 21.45 -18.11
C LEU A 278 -9.09 21.12 -17.10
N MET A 279 -8.73 20.26 -16.17
CA MET A 279 -9.51 19.96 -14.96
C MET A 279 -8.69 20.42 -13.76
N LEU A 280 -9.35 21.08 -12.82
CA LEU A 280 -8.74 21.57 -11.59
C LEU A 280 -9.40 20.90 -10.38
N SER A 281 -8.59 20.53 -9.42
CA SER A 281 -9.00 20.10 -8.08
C SER A 281 -8.41 21.07 -7.05
N HIS A 282 -9.27 21.64 -6.20
CA HIS A 282 -8.88 22.56 -5.14
C HIS A 282 -9.37 22.07 -3.80
N SER A 283 -8.47 21.85 -2.85
CA SER A 283 -8.79 21.56 -1.45
C SER A 283 -8.75 22.83 -0.62
N PHE A 284 -9.59 22.91 0.41
CA PHE A 284 -9.79 24.13 1.19
C PHE A 284 -9.55 23.89 2.69
N ASN A 285 -9.10 24.93 3.39
CA ASN A 285 -9.11 24.98 4.85
C ASN A 285 -10.42 25.59 5.38
N ASP A 286 -10.57 25.64 6.70
CA ASP A 286 -11.78 26.17 7.38
C ASP A 286 -12.01 27.67 7.11
N ASP A 287 -10.97 28.44 6.76
CA ASP A 287 -11.07 29.85 6.37
C ASP A 287 -11.50 30.04 4.92
N GLY A 288 -11.76 28.95 4.17
CA GLY A 288 -12.13 28.99 2.76
C GLY A 288 -11.00 29.36 1.82
N LYS A 289 -9.73 29.24 2.28
CA LYS A 289 -8.54 29.39 1.44
C LYS A 289 -8.14 28.08 0.79
N ILE A 290 -7.67 28.15 -0.44
CA ILE A 290 -7.14 27.01 -1.16
C ILE A 290 -5.81 26.59 -0.51
N VAL A 291 -5.71 25.34 -0.07
CA VAL A 291 -4.49 24.73 0.51
C VAL A 291 -3.78 23.79 -0.46
N GLN A 292 -4.50 23.31 -1.47
CA GLN A 292 -3.93 22.46 -2.51
C GLN A 292 -4.63 22.71 -3.85
N GLU A 293 -3.84 22.85 -4.90
CA GLU A 293 -4.31 22.85 -6.29
C GLU A 293 -3.63 21.72 -7.05
N MET A 294 -4.43 20.92 -7.74
CA MET A 294 -3.96 19.94 -8.71
C MET A 294 -4.54 20.28 -10.08
N ALA A 295 -3.68 20.46 -11.08
CA ALA A 295 -4.07 20.76 -12.44
C ALA A 295 -3.81 19.56 -13.37
N TYR A 296 -4.83 19.16 -14.11
CA TYR A 296 -4.81 18.07 -15.09
C TYR A 296 -4.96 18.67 -16.49
N TYR A 297 -3.90 18.64 -17.29
CA TYR A 297 -3.91 19.09 -18.68
C TYR A 297 -2.82 18.36 -19.48
N SER A 298 -2.91 18.44 -20.82
CA SER A 298 -1.87 17.87 -21.69
C SER A 298 -0.89 18.94 -22.11
N THR A 299 0.40 18.68 -21.99
CA THR A 299 1.49 19.56 -22.46
C THR A 299 1.69 19.55 -23.96
N ASN A 300 1.11 18.58 -24.67
CA ASN A 300 1.13 18.54 -26.15
C ASN A 300 0.50 19.78 -26.82
N HIS A 301 -0.23 20.62 -26.09
CA HIS A 301 -0.79 21.88 -26.59
C HIS A 301 0.22 23.03 -26.59
N PHE A 302 1.41 22.83 -26.01
CA PHE A 302 2.47 23.83 -25.96
C PHE A 302 3.55 23.65 -27.06
N GLU A 303 3.45 22.57 -27.86
CA GLU A 303 4.27 22.31 -29.03
C GLU A 303 3.55 22.82 -30.28
#